data_1ac8d7f25836ef135491e16513b3c8f4
#
_entry.id   1ac8d7f25836ef135491e16513b3c8f4
#
_cell.length_a   1.000
_cell.length_b   1.000
_cell.length_c   1.000
_cell.angle_alpha   90.00
_cell.angle_beta   90.00
_cell.angle_gamma   90.00
#
_symmetry.space_group_name_H-M   'P 1'
#
loop_
_entity.id
_entity.type
_entity.pdbx_description
1 polymer ?
#
loop_
_entity_poly.entity_id
_entity_poly.type
_entity_poly.pdbx_seq_one_letter_code
_entity_poly.pdbx_strand_id
1 'polypeptide(L)'
;MKTCTITFQPGGQQAAVPEGTDLLTAAIAADVQLYNSCGGEGVCRECKVIVREGRVASELMERLTEEEREAGYRLACCTTVLDDVVIEVPPESRIEWEQILTDGTEAERGARAFGTVQEVSRGLELERRARTAPAPLVRKAFVRLSPPTIEDNISDLQRLYREVRRQHDTGEVGASLGTVRRLGRVLREGNWEVTVTLGEANSRTEILQIEPGDTTKRCFGVVVDVGTTTVVVSLVDLTTGEILDTKATHNRQIRYGQDVITRIIYAEKPDGLEALHKAVVDTINGLISSLVTGCGISLTDVVFCACG
;
A
#
# COMPACT_ATOMS: atom_id res chain seq x y z
N MET A 1 14.30 31.75 7.53
CA MET A 1 13.57 31.84 6.24
C MET A 1 12.12 32.22 6.58
N LYS A 2 11.51 33.11 5.80
CA LYS A 2 10.09 33.46 5.96
C LYS A 2 9.25 32.26 5.58
N THR A 3 8.27 31.89 6.40
CA THR A 3 7.29 30.84 6.12
C THR A 3 6.01 31.50 5.62
N CYS A 4 5.44 30.99 4.55
CA CYS A 4 4.18 31.44 3.97
C CYS A 4 3.12 30.35 4.13
N THR A 5 1.90 30.77 4.41
CA THR A 5 0.73 29.89 4.51
C THR A 5 -0.04 29.94 3.20
N ILE A 6 -0.28 28.77 2.59
CA ILE A 6 -1.08 28.64 1.37
C ILE A 6 -2.38 27.96 1.75
N THR A 7 -3.51 28.57 1.37
CA THR A 7 -4.84 27.99 1.55
C THR A 7 -5.42 27.62 0.18
N PHE A 8 -5.76 26.35 -0.01
CA PHE A 8 -6.36 25.84 -1.24
C PHE A 8 -7.88 25.73 -1.11
N GLN A 9 -8.57 26.27 -2.11
CA GLN A 9 -10.03 26.21 -2.19
C GLN A 9 -10.47 25.27 -3.33
N PRO A 10 -11.66 24.63 -3.19
CA PRO A 10 -12.70 24.83 -2.17
C PRO A 10 -12.48 24.03 -0.87
N GLY A 11 -11.55 23.12 -0.79
CA GLY A 11 -11.40 22.20 0.35
C GLY A 11 -10.84 22.82 1.63
N GLY A 12 -10.26 24.03 1.57
CA GLY A 12 -9.69 24.72 2.73
C GLY A 12 -8.39 24.12 3.26
N GLN A 13 -7.76 23.18 2.52
CA GLN A 13 -6.49 22.57 2.90
C GLN A 13 -5.39 23.63 2.96
N GLN A 14 -4.48 23.50 3.92
CA GLN A 14 -3.40 24.44 4.15
C GLN A 14 -2.04 23.76 4.18
N ALA A 15 -1.04 24.48 3.68
CA ALA A 15 0.37 24.14 3.88
C ALA A 15 1.16 25.38 4.31
N ALA A 16 2.13 25.15 5.20
CA ALA A 16 3.14 26.15 5.57
C ALA A 16 4.46 25.78 4.90
N VAL A 17 4.91 26.62 3.98
CA VAL A 17 6.12 26.37 3.17
C VAL A 17 7.08 27.57 3.22
N PRO A 18 8.39 27.39 2.98
CA PRO A 18 9.32 28.49 2.81
C PRO A 18 8.92 29.41 1.67
N GLU A 19 9.20 30.72 1.79
CA GLU A 19 9.11 31.67 0.69
C GLU A 19 9.98 31.18 -0.48
N GLY A 20 9.47 31.28 -1.71
CA GLY A 20 10.12 30.79 -2.92
C GLY A 20 9.78 29.35 -3.30
N THR A 21 8.97 28.64 -2.49
CA THR A 21 8.43 27.31 -2.85
C THR A 21 7.43 27.46 -4.00
N ASP A 22 7.49 26.56 -4.98
CA ASP A 22 6.47 26.51 -6.04
C ASP A 22 5.11 26.01 -5.54
N LEU A 23 4.03 26.46 -6.18
CA LEU A 23 2.66 26.13 -5.76
C LEU A 23 2.32 24.64 -5.96
N LEU A 24 2.98 23.92 -6.87
CA LEU A 24 2.76 22.49 -7.05
C LEU A 24 3.33 21.71 -5.85
N THR A 25 4.53 22.05 -5.40
CA THR A 25 5.14 21.50 -4.17
C THR A 25 4.29 21.86 -2.94
N ALA A 26 3.79 23.08 -2.86
CA ALA A 26 2.90 23.50 -1.78
C ALA A 26 1.56 22.73 -1.78
N ALA A 27 0.98 22.49 -2.97
CA ALA A 27 -0.23 21.66 -3.11
C ALA A 27 0.00 20.22 -2.61
N ILE A 28 1.13 19.62 -2.99
CA ILE A 28 1.53 18.28 -2.50
C ILE A 28 1.63 18.28 -0.96
N ALA A 29 2.22 19.30 -0.36
CA ALA A 29 2.35 19.43 1.09
C ALA A 29 1.01 19.61 1.80
N ALA A 30 0.02 20.22 1.13
CA ALA A 30 -1.36 20.37 1.61
C ALA A 30 -2.26 19.16 1.32
N ASP A 31 -1.74 18.09 0.73
CA ASP A 31 -2.50 16.93 0.20
C ASP A 31 -3.55 17.32 -0.86
N VAL A 32 -3.29 18.38 -1.61
CA VAL A 32 -4.10 18.84 -2.74
C VAL A 32 -3.51 18.27 -4.03
N GLN A 33 -4.35 17.59 -4.81
CA GLN A 33 -3.92 16.90 -6.03
C GLN A 33 -4.20 17.76 -7.25
N LEU A 34 -3.15 18.05 -8.02
CA LEU A 34 -3.21 18.79 -9.27
C LEU A 34 -2.76 17.90 -10.44
N TYR A 35 -3.45 17.98 -11.56
CA TYR A 35 -2.96 17.37 -12.80
C TYR A 35 -1.63 18.01 -13.21
N ASN A 36 -0.62 17.18 -13.50
CA ASN A 36 0.73 17.62 -13.89
C ASN A 36 1.46 16.58 -14.72
N SER A 37 0.98 16.21 -15.88
CA SER A 37 1.57 15.15 -16.72
C SER A 37 3.02 15.39 -17.14
N CYS A 38 3.52 16.64 -17.06
CA CYS A 38 4.91 16.95 -17.36
C CYS A 38 5.85 16.89 -16.14
N GLY A 39 5.38 16.48 -14.97
CA GLY A 39 6.24 16.40 -13.76
C GLY A 39 6.77 17.75 -13.25
N GLY A 40 6.13 18.85 -13.62
CA GLY A 40 6.53 20.20 -13.20
C GLY A 40 7.32 21.02 -14.23
N GLU A 41 7.50 20.51 -15.45
CA GLU A 41 8.26 21.17 -16.53
C GLU A 41 7.48 22.37 -17.18
N GLY A 42 6.25 22.63 -16.77
CA GLY A 42 5.43 23.73 -17.29
C GLY A 42 4.92 23.53 -18.73
N VAL A 43 5.10 22.35 -19.34
CA VAL A 43 4.79 22.12 -20.77
C VAL A 43 3.38 21.59 -21.02
N CYS A 44 2.77 20.85 -20.06
CA CYS A 44 1.43 20.26 -20.24
C CYS A 44 0.29 21.25 -20.04
N ARG A 45 0.46 22.32 -19.26
CA ARG A 45 -0.53 23.31 -18.86
C ARG A 45 -1.71 22.75 -18.03
N GLU A 46 -1.55 21.62 -17.38
CA GLU A 46 -2.64 20.96 -16.64
C GLU A 46 -2.73 21.43 -15.18
N CYS A 47 -1.61 21.85 -14.58
CA CYS A 47 -1.55 22.32 -13.19
C CYS A 47 -2.02 23.78 -13.04
N LYS A 48 -3.12 24.14 -13.70
CA LYS A 48 -3.68 25.49 -13.61
C LYS A 48 -4.30 25.71 -12.24
N VAL A 49 -4.02 26.87 -11.67
CA VAL A 49 -4.61 27.36 -10.41
C VAL A 49 -4.97 28.84 -10.59
N ILE A 50 -5.90 29.33 -9.78
CA ILE A 50 -6.28 30.74 -9.77
C ILE A 50 -5.79 31.36 -8.47
N VAL A 51 -5.00 32.43 -8.57
CA VAL A 51 -4.55 33.19 -7.40
C VAL A 51 -5.66 34.18 -7.02
N ARG A 52 -6.28 33.96 -5.86
CA ARG A 52 -7.36 34.82 -5.36
C ARG A 52 -6.85 35.95 -4.49
N GLU A 53 -5.88 35.63 -3.61
CA GLU A 53 -5.29 36.59 -2.68
C GLU A 53 -3.79 36.31 -2.50
N GLY A 54 -3.04 37.36 -2.17
CA GLY A 54 -1.60 37.28 -1.87
C GLY A 54 -0.71 37.52 -3.08
N ARG A 55 0.62 37.38 -2.89
CA ARG A 55 1.62 37.66 -3.91
C ARG A 55 2.37 36.40 -4.30
N VAL A 56 2.49 36.22 -5.59
CA VAL A 56 3.27 35.15 -6.23
C VAL A 56 4.16 35.71 -7.33
N ALA A 57 5.21 35.01 -7.64
CA ALA A 57 6.02 35.22 -8.85
C ALA A 57 5.75 34.07 -9.83
N SER A 58 5.35 34.38 -11.05
CA SER A 58 5.01 33.38 -12.06
C SER A 58 5.90 33.53 -13.28
N GLU A 59 6.50 32.42 -13.68
CA GLU A 59 7.25 32.28 -14.93
C GLU A 59 6.34 31.63 -16.01
N LEU A 60 6.81 31.65 -17.27
CA LEU A 60 6.14 31.04 -18.41
C LEU A 60 4.66 31.47 -18.59
N MET A 61 4.37 32.74 -18.28
CA MET A 61 3.03 33.33 -18.44
C MET A 61 2.56 33.33 -19.88
N GLU A 62 3.45 33.31 -20.86
CA GLU A 62 3.15 33.21 -22.28
C GLU A 62 2.50 31.88 -22.69
N ARG A 63 2.54 30.88 -21.83
CA ARG A 63 1.88 29.58 -22.04
C ARG A 63 0.40 29.61 -21.71
N LEU A 64 -0.08 30.62 -21.02
CA LEU A 64 -1.49 30.88 -20.76
C LEU A 64 -2.08 31.83 -21.79
N THR A 65 -3.36 31.71 -22.12
CA THR A 65 -4.05 32.69 -22.97
C THR A 65 -4.16 34.03 -22.24
N GLU A 66 -4.46 35.08 -22.98
CA GLU A 66 -4.62 36.41 -22.39
C GLU A 66 -5.81 36.45 -21.44
N GLU A 67 -6.91 35.79 -21.82
CA GLU A 67 -8.12 35.62 -21.00
C GLU A 67 -7.82 34.88 -19.68
N GLU A 68 -7.04 33.80 -19.73
CA GLU A 68 -6.66 33.06 -18.55
C GLU A 68 -5.76 33.88 -17.60
N ARG A 69 -4.82 34.65 -18.16
CA ARG A 69 -3.95 35.55 -17.38
C ARG A 69 -4.74 36.63 -16.65
N GLU A 70 -5.70 37.24 -17.34
CA GLU A 70 -6.59 38.28 -16.78
C GLU A 70 -7.54 37.68 -15.72
N ALA A 71 -8.01 36.46 -15.91
CA ALA A 71 -8.81 35.71 -14.92
C ALA A 71 -8.02 35.24 -13.69
N GLY A 72 -6.72 35.51 -13.63
CA GLY A 72 -5.85 35.14 -12.49
C GLY A 72 -5.26 33.75 -12.55
N TYR A 73 -5.40 33.02 -13.67
CA TYR A 73 -4.79 31.70 -13.81
C TYR A 73 -3.27 31.75 -13.80
N ARG A 74 -2.68 30.75 -13.19
CA ARG A 74 -1.24 30.51 -13.14
C ARG A 74 -0.95 29.02 -13.29
N LEU A 75 0.26 28.66 -13.75
CA LEU A 75 0.73 27.28 -13.73
C LEU A 75 1.42 27.04 -12.38
N ALA A 76 0.88 26.12 -11.57
CA ALA A 76 1.35 25.89 -10.21
C ALA A 76 2.85 25.53 -10.16
N CYS A 77 3.32 24.71 -11.11
CA CYS A 77 4.74 24.32 -11.20
C CYS A 77 5.70 25.46 -11.56
N CYS A 78 5.20 26.54 -12.16
CA CYS A 78 5.98 27.69 -12.60
C CYS A 78 5.63 28.96 -11.79
N THR A 79 5.03 28.80 -10.61
CA THR A 79 4.59 29.91 -9.78
C THR A 79 5.10 29.72 -8.36
N THR A 80 5.90 30.65 -7.87
CA THR A 80 6.49 30.62 -6.54
C THR A 80 5.76 31.55 -5.57
N VAL A 81 5.68 31.12 -4.32
CA VAL A 81 5.01 31.84 -3.23
C VAL A 81 5.92 32.91 -2.66
N LEU A 82 5.44 34.14 -2.52
CA LEU A 82 6.17 35.27 -1.93
C LEU A 82 5.57 35.75 -0.60
N ASP A 83 4.29 35.37 -0.35
CA ASP A 83 3.54 35.78 0.85
C ASP A 83 2.48 34.75 1.17
N ASP A 84 1.67 34.97 2.20
CA ASP A 84 0.46 34.16 2.42
C ASP A 84 -0.48 34.31 1.23
N VAL A 85 -0.99 33.19 0.71
CA VAL A 85 -1.81 33.19 -0.53
C VAL A 85 -3.05 32.31 -0.38
N VAL A 86 -4.12 32.71 -1.08
CA VAL A 86 -5.32 31.91 -1.27
C VAL A 86 -5.38 31.48 -2.72
N ILE A 87 -5.38 30.19 -2.94
CA ILE A 87 -5.35 29.55 -4.26
C ILE A 87 -6.66 28.80 -4.47
N GLU A 88 -7.34 29.08 -5.57
CA GLU A 88 -8.44 28.26 -6.03
C GLU A 88 -7.95 27.24 -7.05
N VAL A 89 -8.29 25.98 -6.82
CA VAL A 89 -8.05 24.90 -7.77
C VAL A 89 -9.29 24.71 -8.61
N PRO A 90 -9.26 25.02 -9.92
CA PRO A 90 -10.41 24.85 -10.79
C PRO A 90 -10.70 23.36 -11.04
N PRO A 91 -11.97 22.99 -11.36
CA PRO A 91 -12.37 21.57 -11.52
C PRO A 91 -11.51 20.80 -12.53
N GLU A 92 -11.13 21.43 -13.63
CA GLU A 92 -10.31 20.84 -14.69
C GLU A 92 -8.88 20.48 -14.26
N SER A 93 -8.41 21.05 -13.16
CA SER A 93 -7.06 20.77 -12.62
C SER A 93 -7.05 19.87 -11.40
N ARG A 94 -8.23 19.44 -10.92
CA ARG A 94 -8.36 18.55 -9.75
C ARG A 94 -8.32 17.10 -10.15
N ILE A 95 -7.62 16.30 -9.37
CA ILE A 95 -7.74 14.84 -9.39
C ILE A 95 -8.79 14.48 -8.34
N GLU A 96 -9.99 14.09 -8.77
CA GLU A 96 -11.06 13.65 -7.87
C GLU A 96 -10.89 12.16 -7.52
N TRP A 97 -10.57 11.87 -6.26
CA TRP A 97 -10.32 10.50 -5.78
C TRP A 97 -11.59 9.66 -5.60
N GLU A 98 -12.75 10.31 -5.43
CA GLU A 98 -13.99 9.65 -5.04
C GLU A 98 -14.72 8.93 -6.18
N GLN A 99 -14.42 9.23 -7.44
CA GLN A 99 -15.17 8.70 -8.58
C GLN A 99 -14.83 7.23 -8.96
N ILE A 100 -13.77 6.64 -8.40
CA ILE A 100 -13.36 5.27 -8.79
C ILE A 100 -13.93 4.19 -7.87
N LEU A 101 -14.44 4.53 -6.68
CA LEU A 101 -14.78 3.54 -5.64
C LEU A 101 -16.26 3.48 -5.23
N THR A 102 -17.13 4.37 -5.74
CA THR A 102 -18.54 4.39 -5.32
C THR A 102 -19.50 3.67 -6.27
N ASP A 103 -19.10 3.38 -7.50
CA ASP A 103 -19.90 2.54 -8.40
C ASP A 103 -19.35 1.11 -8.41
N GLY A 104 -20.04 0.21 -7.70
CA GLY A 104 -19.78 -1.24 -7.72
C GLY A 104 -19.73 -1.87 -9.12
N THR A 105 -20.08 -1.08 -10.17
CA THR A 105 -20.00 -1.42 -11.58
C THR A 105 -18.59 -1.29 -12.17
N GLU A 106 -17.67 -0.50 -11.61
CA GLU A 106 -16.29 -0.37 -12.14
C GLU A 106 -15.31 -1.31 -11.48
N ALA A 107 -15.48 -1.62 -10.19
CA ALA A 107 -14.76 -2.74 -9.56
C ALA A 107 -15.14 -4.06 -10.26
N GLU A 108 -16.42 -4.23 -10.64
CA GLU A 108 -16.87 -5.36 -11.47
C GLU A 108 -16.36 -5.29 -12.92
N ARG A 109 -16.14 -4.10 -13.51
CA ARG A 109 -15.55 -3.95 -14.85
C ARG A 109 -14.03 -4.16 -14.83
N GLY A 110 -13.32 -3.71 -13.81
CA GLY A 110 -11.90 -4.02 -13.61
C GLY A 110 -11.69 -5.53 -13.40
N ALA A 111 -12.54 -6.17 -12.60
CA ALA A 111 -12.56 -7.63 -12.45
C ALA A 111 -12.96 -8.36 -13.75
N ARG A 112 -13.82 -7.76 -14.59
CA ARG A 112 -14.20 -8.29 -15.91
C ARG A 112 -13.12 -8.12 -16.99
N ALA A 113 -12.24 -7.14 -16.88
CA ALA A 113 -11.10 -6.97 -17.80
C ALA A 113 -10.03 -8.07 -17.60
N PHE A 114 -10.00 -8.70 -16.41
CA PHE A 114 -9.15 -9.89 -16.12
C PHE A 114 -9.88 -11.23 -16.24
N GLY A 115 -11.05 -11.28 -16.88
CA GLY A 115 -11.94 -12.43 -16.85
C GLY A 115 -12.74 -12.44 -15.53
N THR A 116 -13.99 -12.93 -15.57
CA THR A 116 -14.78 -13.03 -14.34
C THR A 116 -14.02 -13.87 -13.32
N VAL A 117 -14.12 -13.52 -12.03
CA VAL A 117 -13.51 -14.32 -10.91
C VAL A 117 -13.87 -15.81 -11.09
N GLN A 118 -15.03 -16.12 -11.69
CA GLN A 118 -15.45 -17.47 -12.06
C GLN A 118 -14.65 -18.07 -13.23
N GLU A 119 -14.17 -17.27 -14.19
CA GLU A 119 -13.35 -17.78 -15.32
C GLU A 119 -11.90 -17.98 -14.90
N VAL A 120 -11.36 -17.07 -14.05
CA VAL A 120 -10.04 -17.25 -13.41
C VAL A 120 -10.09 -18.45 -12.45
N SER A 121 -11.16 -18.59 -11.66
CA SER A 121 -11.37 -19.74 -10.78
C SER A 121 -11.56 -21.03 -11.55
N ARG A 122 -12.26 -21.02 -12.71
CA ARG A 122 -12.36 -22.19 -13.61
C ARG A 122 -11.04 -22.54 -14.28
N GLY A 123 -10.25 -21.56 -14.71
CA GLY A 123 -8.91 -21.76 -15.23
C GLY A 123 -7.99 -22.39 -14.19
N LEU A 124 -8.01 -21.86 -12.96
CA LEU A 124 -7.26 -22.40 -11.82
C LEU A 124 -7.79 -23.78 -11.38
N GLU A 125 -9.09 -24.06 -11.47
CA GLU A 125 -9.64 -25.41 -11.19
C GLU A 125 -9.25 -26.44 -12.26
N LEU A 126 -9.17 -26.06 -13.52
CA LEU A 126 -8.66 -26.92 -14.59
C LEU A 126 -7.15 -27.18 -14.44
N GLU A 127 -6.38 -26.18 -14.04
CA GLU A 127 -4.95 -26.36 -13.73
C GLU A 127 -4.73 -27.11 -12.42
N ARG A 128 -5.57 -26.94 -11.38
CA ARG A 128 -5.53 -27.76 -10.15
C ARG A 128 -5.81 -29.22 -10.38
N ARG A 129 -6.63 -29.59 -11.37
CA ARG A 129 -6.89 -30.99 -11.76
C ARG A 129 -5.74 -31.61 -12.57
N ALA A 130 -4.91 -30.78 -13.20
CA ALA A 130 -3.81 -31.22 -14.04
C ALA A 130 -2.43 -31.27 -13.35
N ARG A 131 -2.30 -30.66 -12.16
CA ARG A 131 -1.05 -30.66 -11.36
C ARG A 131 -1.38 -31.05 -9.92
N THR A 132 -0.57 -31.90 -9.32
CA THR A 132 -0.44 -31.99 -7.86
C THR A 132 -0.28 -30.54 -7.36
N ALA A 133 -1.27 -30.03 -6.61
CA ALA A 133 -1.26 -28.64 -6.17
C ALA A 133 0.09 -28.39 -5.46
N PRO A 134 0.86 -27.38 -5.88
CA PRO A 134 2.11 -27.07 -5.20
C PRO A 134 1.79 -26.81 -3.73
N ALA A 135 2.64 -27.30 -2.84
CA ALA A 135 2.50 -27.04 -1.41
C ALA A 135 2.43 -25.53 -1.19
N PRO A 136 1.50 -25.03 -0.36
CA PRO A 136 1.37 -23.60 -0.13
C PRO A 136 2.68 -23.05 0.43
N LEU A 137 3.15 -21.91 -0.10
CA LEU A 137 4.39 -21.26 0.35
C LEU A 137 4.34 -20.88 1.83
N VAL A 138 3.14 -20.63 2.36
CA VAL A 138 2.92 -20.31 3.77
C VAL A 138 1.67 -21.06 4.24
N ARG A 139 1.78 -21.67 5.45
CA ARG A 139 0.65 -22.35 6.10
C ARG A 139 0.71 -22.21 7.61
N LYS A 140 -0.44 -22.20 8.25
CA LYS A 140 -0.53 -22.31 9.72
C LYS A 140 -0.63 -23.78 10.14
N ALA A 141 0.07 -24.12 11.20
CA ALA A 141 0.12 -25.47 11.75
C ALA A 141 -0.07 -25.41 13.26
N PHE A 142 -1.04 -26.13 13.78
CA PHE A 142 -1.26 -26.26 15.23
C PHE A 142 -0.30 -27.29 15.80
N VAL A 143 0.38 -26.93 16.90
CA VAL A 143 1.40 -27.77 17.54
C VAL A 143 1.13 -27.87 19.03
N ARG A 144 1.09 -29.10 19.54
CA ARG A 144 1.02 -29.39 20.97
C ARG A 144 2.39 -29.79 21.49
N LEU A 145 2.84 -29.10 22.52
CA LEU A 145 4.12 -29.36 23.16
C LEU A 145 3.89 -29.89 24.58
N SER A 146 4.75 -30.80 25.03
CA SER A 146 4.78 -31.16 26.44
C SER A 146 5.52 -30.09 27.25
N PRO A 147 5.03 -29.68 28.43
CA PRO A 147 5.79 -28.81 29.32
C PRO A 147 7.16 -29.41 29.68
N PRO A 148 8.17 -28.58 30.00
CA PRO A 148 9.48 -29.10 30.47
C PRO A 148 9.34 -29.86 31.79
N THR A 149 10.07 -30.94 31.89
CA THR A 149 10.26 -31.73 33.14
C THR A 149 11.73 -31.83 33.48
N ILE A 150 12.05 -32.43 34.63
CA ILE A 150 13.45 -32.64 35.01
C ILE A 150 14.15 -33.60 34.03
N GLU A 151 13.42 -34.57 33.50
CA GLU A 151 13.91 -35.57 32.55
C GLU A 151 13.96 -35.04 31.11
N ASP A 152 13.05 -34.10 30.74
CA ASP A 152 13.01 -33.44 29.44
C ASP A 152 13.25 -31.92 29.58
N ASN A 153 14.52 -31.58 29.82
CA ASN A 153 14.97 -30.20 30.11
C ASN A 153 15.57 -29.45 28.91
N ILE A 154 15.25 -29.84 27.69
CA ILE A 154 15.69 -29.14 26.49
C ILE A 154 15.07 -27.73 26.41
N SER A 155 15.72 -26.82 25.66
CA SER A 155 15.23 -25.45 25.48
C SER A 155 13.85 -25.42 24.80
N ASP A 156 13.07 -24.35 25.06
CA ASP A 156 11.78 -24.13 24.44
C ASP A 156 11.87 -24.18 22.90
N LEU A 157 12.95 -23.65 22.31
CA LEU A 157 13.19 -23.67 20.89
C LEU A 157 13.42 -25.07 20.32
N GLN A 158 14.26 -25.87 20.99
CA GLN A 158 14.52 -27.26 20.58
C GLN A 158 13.26 -28.12 20.72
N ARG A 159 12.46 -27.88 21.77
CA ARG A 159 11.17 -28.52 21.99
C ARG A 159 10.19 -28.18 20.85
N LEU A 160 10.08 -26.90 20.46
CA LEU A 160 9.25 -26.48 19.34
C LEU A 160 9.70 -27.15 18.03
N TYR A 161 11.00 -27.12 17.71
CA TYR A 161 11.51 -27.73 16.48
C TYR A 161 11.26 -29.26 16.45
N ARG A 162 11.44 -29.95 17.59
CA ARG A 162 11.13 -31.36 17.70
C ARG A 162 9.67 -31.67 17.39
N GLU A 163 8.76 -30.93 17.99
CA GLU A 163 7.33 -31.15 17.82
C GLU A 163 6.81 -30.73 16.44
N VAL A 164 7.30 -29.65 15.87
CA VAL A 164 6.96 -29.25 14.49
C VAL A 164 7.36 -30.33 13.49
N ARG A 165 8.59 -30.83 13.57
CA ARG A 165 9.07 -31.94 12.72
C ARG A 165 8.21 -33.19 12.87
N ARG A 166 7.91 -33.55 14.10
CA ARG A 166 7.16 -34.80 14.40
C ARG A 166 5.71 -34.72 13.94
N GLN A 167 5.03 -33.57 14.11
CA GLN A 167 3.60 -33.43 13.85
C GLN A 167 3.30 -33.03 12.42
N HIS A 168 4.23 -32.41 11.70
CA HIS A 168 3.99 -31.84 10.38
C HIS A 168 4.95 -32.36 9.29
N ASP A 169 5.72 -33.39 9.57
CA ASP A 169 6.65 -34.05 8.64
C ASP A 169 7.51 -33.05 7.85
N THR A 170 8.09 -32.10 8.59
CA THR A 170 8.96 -31.07 8.01
C THR A 170 10.43 -31.48 8.16
N GLY A 171 11.26 -31.08 7.20
CA GLY A 171 12.70 -31.30 7.24
C GLY A 171 13.41 -30.40 8.26
N GLU A 172 14.44 -29.69 7.83
CA GLU A 172 15.15 -28.73 8.67
C GLU A 172 14.24 -27.53 8.99
N VAL A 173 14.06 -27.21 10.28
CA VAL A 173 13.23 -26.12 10.76
C VAL A 173 14.09 -25.01 11.33
N GLY A 174 13.86 -23.78 10.91
CA GLY A 174 14.46 -22.56 11.43
C GLY A 174 13.43 -21.62 12.06
N ALA A 175 13.89 -20.57 12.73
CA ALA A 175 13.03 -19.49 13.22
C ALA A 175 13.80 -18.17 13.24
N SER A 176 13.13 -17.07 12.96
CA SER A 176 13.71 -15.73 13.07
C SER A 176 13.98 -15.35 14.54
N LEU A 177 14.93 -14.44 14.76
CA LEU A 177 15.21 -13.92 16.09
C LEU A 177 13.96 -13.28 16.74
N GLY A 178 13.12 -12.64 15.93
CA GLY A 178 11.86 -12.06 16.40
C GLY A 178 10.90 -13.10 16.97
N THR A 179 10.76 -14.24 16.30
CA THR A 179 9.96 -15.39 16.75
C THR A 179 10.55 -15.98 18.05
N VAL A 180 11.87 -16.18 18.09
CA VAL A 180 12.56 -16.75 19.27
C VAL A 180 12.39 -15.87 20.51
N ARG A 181 12.47 -14.54 20.37
CA ARG A 181 12.26 -13.59 21.49
C ARG A 181 10.86 -13.69 22.12
N ARG A 182 9.85 -14.04 21.36
CA ARG A 182 8.47 -14.15 21.84
C ARG A 182 8.09 -15.55 22.30
N LEU A 183 8.87 -16.56 21.89
CA LEU A 183 8.57 -17.98 22.07
C LEU A 183 8.20 -18.35 23.50
N GLY A 184 9.05 -18.02 24.46
CA GLY A 184 8.84 -18.42 25.87
C GLY A 184 7.54 -17.86 26.45
N ARG A 185 7.14 -16.63 26.07
CA ARG A 185 5.89 -16.04 26.51
C ARG A 185 4.70 -16.72 25.83
N VAL A 186 4.73 -16.88 24.51
CA VAL A 186 3.63 -17.45 23.73
C VAL A 186 3.33 -18.89 24.13
N LEU A 187 4.36 -19.72 24.40
CA LEU A 187 4.18 -21.09 24.88
C LEU A 187 3.43 -21.14 26.21
N ARG A 188 3.70 -20.21 27.12
CA ARG A 188 3.04 -20.17 28.43
C ARG A 188 1.63 -19.59 28.33
N GLU A 189 1.41 -18.55 27.53
CA GLU A 189 0.09 -18.00 27.24
C GLU A 189 -0.83 -19.05 26.60
N GLY A 190 -0.30 -19.85 25.68
CA GLY A 190 -1.03 -20.93 25.01
C GLY A 190 -1.09 -22.24 25.79
N ASN A 191 -0.59 -22.29 27.03
CA ASN A 191 -0.50 -23.51 27.82
C ASN A 191 0.13 -24.69 27.04
N TRP A 192 1.22 -24.40 26.30
CA TRP A 192 1.96 -25.35 25.45
C TRP A 192 1.20 -25.83 24.20
N GLU A 193 0.08 -25.22 23.90
CA GLU A 193 -0.65 -25.34 22.64
C GLU A 193 -0.49 -24.06 21.86
N VAL A 194 0.09 -24.15 20.65
CA VAL A 194 0.42 -22.97 19.84
C VAL A 194 0.16 -23.23 18.36
N THR A 195 -0.08 -22.17 17.63
CA THR A 195 -0.08 -22.21 16.17
C THR A 195 1.21 -21.58 15.66
N VAL A 196 1.89 -22.25 14.75
CA VAL A 196 3.05 -21.73 14.04
C VAL A 196 2.68 -21.42 12.59
N THR A 197 3.13 -20.29 12.07
CA THR A 197 3.10 -20.01 10.64
C THR A 197 4.40 -20.51 10.04
N LEU A 198 4.30 -21.47 9.14
CA LEU A 198 5.42 -22.10 8.46
C LEU A 198 5.53 -21.54 7.04
N GLY A 199 6.72 -21.08 6.66
CA GLY A 199 7.06 -20.67 5.31
C GLY A 199 8.10 -21.63 4.72
N GLU A 200 7.97 -21.93 3.43
CA GLU A 200 8.94 -22.75 2.70
C GLU A 200 9.88 -21.83 1.90
N ALA A 201 11.17 -21.90 2.20
CA ALA A 201 12.20 -21.16 1.47
C ALA A 201 13.47 -22.02 1.31
N ASN A 202 13.96 -22.14 0.08
CA ASN A 202 15.23 -22.84 -0.22
C ASN A 202 15.32 -24.25 0.38
N SER A 203 14.25 -25.04 0.29
CA SER A 203 14.15 -26.40 0.85
C SER A 203 14.26 -26.47 2.38
N ARG A 204 14.04 -25.36 3.07
CA ARG A 204 13.97 -25.29 4.54
C ARG A 204 12.61 -24.73 4.95
N THR A 205 12.08 -25.25 6.06
CA THR A 205 10.89 -24.71 6.69
C THR A 205 11.28 -23.67 7.72
N GLU A 206 10.74 -22.46 7.64
CA GLU A 206 10.96 -21.38 8.61
C GLU A 206 9.70 -21.08 9.40
N ILE A 207 9.81 -20.97 10.71
CA ILE A 207 8.73 -20.47 11.58
C ILE A 207 8.74 -18.94 11.50
N LEU A 208 7.81 -18.40 10.74
CA LEU A 208 7.66 -16.97 10.52
C LEU A 208 6.98 -16.29 11.72
N GLN A 209 5.97 -16.95 12.29
CA GLN A 209 5.16 -16.43 13.41
C GLN A 209 4.77 -17.56 14.36
N ILE A 210 4.52 -17.20 15.62
CA ILE A 210 3.97 -18.08 16.65
C ILE A 210 2.86 -17.36 17.41
N GLU A 211 1.74 -18.05 17.64
CA GLU A 211 0.53 -17.57 18.28
C GLU A 211 0.05 -18.56 19.34
N PRO A 212 -0.53 -18.09 20.48
CA PRO A 212 -1.08 -18.99 21.47
C PRO A 212 -2.39 -19.63 20.98
N GLY A 213 -2.59 -20.91 21.32
CA GLY A 213 -3.77 -21.70 20.98
C GLY A 213 -3.89 -22.06 19.49
N ASP A 214 -5.07 -22.51 19.07
CA ASP A 214 -5.35 -22.87 17.68
C ASP A 214 -5.91 -21.70 16.89
N THR A 215 -5.10 -21.15 16.01
CA THR A 215 -5.47 -20.06 15.08
C THR A 215 -5.39 -20.49 13.61
N THR A 216 -5.38 -21.80 13.33
CA THR A 216 -5.19 -22.33 11.96
C THR A 216 -6.26 -21.87 10.97
N LYS A 217 -7.46 -21.55 11.44
CA LYS A 217 -8.57 -21.05 10.62
C LYS A 217 -8.42 -19.57 10.25
N ARG A 218 -7.53 -18.84 10.87
CA ARG A 218 -7.27 -17.41 10.60
C ARG A 218 -5.95 -17.27 9.84
N CYS A 219 -5.97 -17.61 8.56
CA CYS A 219 -4.79 -17.62 7.70
C CYS A 219 -5.10 -16.85 6.42
N PHE A 220 -4.71 -15.59 6.35
CA PHE A 220 -5.05 -14.71 5.24
C PHE A 220 -3.79 -14.22 4.53
N GLY A 221 -3.95 -13.85 3.28
CA GLY A 221 -2.93 -13.21 2.47
C GLY A 221 -3.48 -12.00 1.74
N VAL A 222 -2.60 -11.13 1.29
CA VAL A 222 -2.95 -10.02 0.41
C VAL A 222 -2.21 -10.16 -0.92
N VAL A 223 -2.91 -9.83 -1.99
CA VAL A 223 -2.34 -9.70 -3.34
C VAL A 223 -2.45 -8.24 -3.72
N VAL A 224 -1.32 -7.66 -4.10
CA VAL A 224 -1.20 -6.24 -4.45
C VAL A 224 -0.78 -6.13 -5.91
N ASP A 225 -1.55 -5.41 -6.70
CA ASP A 225 -1.21 -5.02 -8.07
C ASP A 225 -0.93 -3.51 -8.08
N VAL A 226 0.32 -3.15 -8.41
CA VAL A 226 0.77 -1.75 -8.41
C VAL A 226 0.84 -1.23 -9.84
N GLY A 227 -0.30 -0.74 -10.32
CA GLY A 227 -0.35 -0.06 -11.61
C GLY A 227 0.18 1.38 -11.55
N THR A 228 0.49 1.94 -12.71
CA THR A 228 0.92 3.35 -12.84
C THR A 228 -0.15 4.30 -12.32
N THR A 229 -1.43 4.04 -12.62
CA THR A 229 -2.56 4.90 -12.26
C THR A 229 -3.29 4.38 -11.02
N THR A 230 -3.46 3.08 -10.89
CA THR A 230 -4.32 2.44 -9.89
C THR A 230 -3.52 1.40 -9.12
N VAL A 231 -3.74 1.33 -7.81
CA VAL A 231 -3.28 0.24 -6.95
C VAL A 231 -4.50 -0.57 -6.53
N VAL A 232 -4.43 -1.88 -6.72
CA VAL A 232 -5.48 -2.83 -6.32
C VAL A 232 -4.94 -3.75 -5.25
N VAL A 233 -5.72 -3.99 -4.20
CA VAL A 233 -5.38 -4.96 -3.15
C VAL A 233 -6.56 -5.89 -2.95
N SER A 234 -6.30 -7.19 -2.99
CA SER A 234 -7.27 -8.25 -2.69
C SER A 234 -6.87 -8.99 -1.42
N LEU A 235 -7.83 -9.21 -0.53
CA LEU A 235 -7.67 -10.03 0.67
C LEU A 235 -8.15 -11.45 0.38
N VAL A 236 -7.30 -12.43 0.66
CA VAL A 236 -7.52 -13.85 0.32
C VAL A 236 -7.49 -14.69 1.59
N ASP A 237 -8.47 -15.57 1.76
CA ASP A 237 -8.41 -16.66 2.73
C ASP A 237 -7.50 -17.77 2.17
N LEU A 238 -6.34 -17.96 2.78
CA LEU A 238 -5.35 -18.96 2.33
C LEU A 238 -5.76 -20.41 2.67
N THR A 239 -6.80 -20.60 3.47
CA THR A 239 -7.31 -21.95 3.79
C THR A 239 -8.27 -22.45 2.71
N THR A 240 -9.03 -21.56 2.10
CA THR A 240 -10.03 -21.87 1.06
C THR A 240 -9.57 -21.46 -0.34
N GLY A 241 -8.71 -20.46 -0.45
CA GLY A 241 -8.32 -19.81 -1.70
C GLY A 241 -9.36 -18.78 -2.19
N GLU A 242 -10.34 -18.43 -1.37
CA GLU A 242 -11.37 -17.44 -1.72
C GLU A 242 -10.89 -16.01 -1.52
N ILE A 243 -11.24 -15.13 -2.46
CA ILE A 243 -11.06 -13.69 -2.30
C ILE A 243 -12.22 -13.17 -1.46
N LEU A 244 -11.89 -12.61 -0.28
CA LEU A 244 -12.88 -12.10 0.67
C LEU A 244 -13.38 -10.71 0.27
N ASP A 245 -12.46 -9.84 -0.14
CA ASP A 245 -12.77 -8.47 -0.57
C ASP A 245 -11.63 -7.92 -1.42
N THR A 246 -11.94 -6.94 -2.28
CA THR A 246 -10.97 -6.25 -3.12
C THR A 246 -11.20 -4.76 -3.07
N LYS A 247 -10.16 -3.98 -2.89
CA LYS A 247 -10.20 -2.52 -2.93
C LYS A 247 -9.17 -1.96 -3.88
N ALA A 248 -9.54 -0.89 -4.54
CA ALA A 248 -8.68 -0.16 -5.46
C ALA A 248 -8.69 1.32 -5.13
N THR A 249 -7.59 1.99 -5.43
CA THR A 249 -7.48 3.45 -5.36
C THR A 249 -6.46 3.95 -6.37
N HIS A 250 -6.44 5.25 -6.64
CA HIS A 250 -5.36 5.82 -7.42
C HIS A 250 -4.00 5.67 -6.74
N ASN A 251 -2.99 5.40 -7.54
CA ASN A 251 -1.61 5.39 -7.07
C ASN A 251 -1.18 6.82 -6.70
N ARG A 252 -0.95 7.08 -5.40
CA ARG A 252 -0.57 8.41 -4.91
C ARG A 252 0.74 8.96 -5.49
N GLN A 253 1.52 8.13 -6.20
CA GLN A 253 2.68 8.60 -6.96
C GLN A 253 2.29 9.54 -8.12
N ILE A 254 1.01 9.56 -8.53
CA ILE A 254 0.51 10.43 -9.62
C ILE A 254 0.77 11.92 -9.33
N ARG A 255 0.86 12.30 -8.05
CA ARG A 255 1.21 13.66 -7.61
C ARG A 255 2.63 14.11 -8.03
N TYR A 256 3.51 13.16 -8.26
CA TYR A 256 4.89 13.36 -8.64
C TYR A 256 5.15 13.17 -10.14
N GLY A 257 4.19 12.58 -10.84
CA GLY A 257 4.21 12.34 -12.27
C GLY A 257 3.10 11.38 -12.69
N GLN A 258 2.38 11.72 -13.77
CA GLN A 258 1.25 10.91 -14.25
C GLN A 258 1.68 9.61 -14.91
N ASP A 259 2.89 9.58 -15.49
CA ASP A 259 3.47 8.42 -16.16
C ASP A 259 4.80 7.98 -15.53
N VAL A 260 5.30 6.86 -15.96
CA VAL A 260 6.55 6.26 -15.43
C VAL A 260 7.76 7.15 -15.71
N ILE A 261 7.82 7.81 -16.88
CA ILE A 261 8.98 8.63 -17.28
C ILE A 261 9.10 9.85 -16.38
N THR A 262 7.98 10.56 -16.16
CA THR A 262 7.97 11.73 -15.27
C THR A 262 8.30 11.37 -13.83
N ARG A 263 7.91 10.17 -13.34
CA ARG A 263 8.33 9.67 -12.02
C ARG A 263 9.81 9.35 -11.95
N ILE A 264 10.40 8.81 -13.02
CA ILE A 264 11.85 8.57 -13.09
C ILE A 264 12.61 9.91 -12.98
N ILE A 265 12.19 10.93 -13.75
CA ILE A 265 12.77 12.27 -13.68
C ILE A 265 12.61 12.87 -12.27
N TYR A 266 11.43 12.68 -11.64
CA TYR A 266 11.22 13.14 -10.27
C TYR A 266 12.12 12.40 -9.26
N ALA A 267 12.35 11.11 -9.45
CA ALA A 267 13.20 10.30 -8.57
C ALA A 267 14.67 10.77 -8.56
N GLU A 268 15.15 11.46 -9.61
CA GLU A 268 16.50 12.05 -9.67
C GLU A 268 16.64 13.31 -8.80
N LYS A 269 15.54 13.93 -8.37
CA LYS A 269 15.57 15.07 -7.44
C LYS A 269 15.98 14.61 -6.03
N PRO A 270 16.59 15.50 -5.21
CA PRO A 270 16.82 15.20 -3.80
C PRO A 270 15.54 14.72 -3.13
N ASP A 271 15.61 13.60 -2.39
CA ASP A 271 14.50 12.95 -1.69
C ASP A 271 13.33 12.44 -2.61
N GLY A 272 13.46 12.58 -3.94
CA GLY A 272 12.41 12.23 -4.89
C GLY A 272 12.06 10.74 -4.89
N LEU A 273 13.06 9.86 -4.83
CA LEU A 273 12.85 8.42 -4.75
C LEU A 273 12.16 8.02 -3.44
N GLU A 274 12.57 8.62 -2.31
CA GLU A 274 11.95 8.35 -1.01
C GLU A 274 10.50 8.82 -0.97
N ALA A 275 10.19 9.98 -1.55
CA ALA A 275 8.82 10.49 -1.67
C ALA A 275 7.93 9.56 -2.50
N LEU A 276 8.41 9.07 -3.64
CA LEU A 276 7.71 8.10 -4.48
C LEU A 276 7.50 6.76 -3.76
N HIS A 277 8.52 6.23 -3.08
CA HIS A 277 8.43 5.01 -2.30
C HIS A 277 7.40 5.16 -1.17
N LYS A 278 7.48 6.25 -0.41
CA LYS A 278 6.52 6.53 0.66
C LYS A 278 5.09 6.60 0.14
N ALA A 279 4.86 7.26 -0.98
CA ALA A 279 3.53 7.43 -1.55
C ALA A 279 2.87 6.09 -1.92
N VAL A 280 3.60 5.17 -2.56
CA VAL A 280 3.05 3.85 -2.92
C VAL A 280 2.86 2.97 -1.69
N VAL A 281 3.79 2.97 -0.74
CA VAL A 281 3.67 2.18 0.50
C VAL A 281 2.48 2.66 1.34
N ASP A 282 2.29 3.97 1.49
CA ASP A 282 1.14 4.55 2.20
C ASP A 282 -0.18 4.18 1.51
N THR A 283 -0.20 4.15 0.16
CA THR A 283 -1.37 3.73 -0.61
C THR A 283 -1.71 2.27 -0.31
N ILE A 284 -0.74 1.36 -0.40
CA ILE A 284 -0.91 -0.07 -0.14
C ILE A 284 -1.37 -0.31 1.31
N ASN A 285 -0.69 0.29 2.28
CA ASN A 285 -1.04 0.14 3.69
C ASN A 285 -2.44 0.66 4.02
N GLY A 286 -2.87 1.75 3.39
CA GLY A 286 -4.23 2.29 3.52
C GLY A 286 -5.28 1.30 3.03
N LEU A 287 -5.06 0.68 1.87
CA LEU A 287 -5.95 -0.33 1.31
C LEU A 287 -5.99 -1.60 2.18
N ILE A 288 -4.84 -2.12 2.60
CA ILE A 288 -4.76 -3.29 3.50
C ILE A 288 -5.52 -3.02 4.80
N SER A 289 -5.26 -1.87 5.44
CA SER A 289 -5.94 -1.50 6.69
C SER A 289 -7.45 -1.43 6.53
N SER A 290 -7.92 -0.86 5.41
CA SER A 290 -9.35 -0.78 5.09
C SER A 290 -9.98 -2.14 4.84
N LEU A 291 -9.28 -3.07 4.17
CA LEU A 291 -9.74 -4.44 3.92
C LEU A 291 -9.85 -5.24 5.22
N VAL A 292 -8.78 -5.29 6.02
CA VAL A 292 -8.79 -6.08 7.26
C VAL A 292 -9.82 -5.56 8.26
N THR A 293 -9.99 -4.23 8.34
CA THR A 293 -11.03 -3.62 9.19
C THR A 293 -12.43 -3.97 8.67
N GLY A 294 -12.67 -3.85 7.37
CA GLY A 294 -13.96 -4.15 6.75
C GLY A 294 -14.39 -5.60 6.91
N CYS A 295 -13.43 -6.54 6.86
CA CYS A 295 -13.68 -7.98 7.04
C CYS A 295 -13.60 -8.43 8.52
N GLY A 296 -13.33 -7.54 9.49
CA GLY A 296 -13.18 -7.90 10.90
C GLY A 296 -11.98 -8.80 11.21
N ILE A 297 -10.93 -8.71 10.40
CA ILE A 297 -9.71 -9.52 10.49
C ILE A 297 -8.62 -8.71 11.18
N SER A 298 -7.77 -9.37 11.98
CA SER A 298 -6.58 -8.72 12.52
C SER A 298 -5.45 -8.70 11.48
N LEU A 299 -4.72 -7.59 11.41
CA LEU A 299 -3.52 -7.51 10.55
C LEU A 299 -2.49 -8.60 10.86
N THR A 300 -2.45 -9.08 12.11
CA THR A 300 -1.58 -10.20 12.53
C THR A 300 -1.98 -11.55 11.93
N ASP A 301 -3.21 -11.69 11.44
CA ASP A 301 -3.69 -12.90 10.75
C ASP A 301 -3.34 -12.91 9.25
N VAL A 302 -2.85 -11.77 8.71
CA VAL A 302 -2.31 -11.67 7.35
C VAL A 302 -0.86 -12.12 7.37
N VAL A 303 -0.61 -13.30 6.85
CA VAL A 303 0.69 -13.99 6.95
C VAL A 303 1.47 -14.03 5.63
N PHE A 304 0.88 -13.54 4.55
CA PHE A 304 1.47 -13.54 3.21
C PHE A 304 1.10 -12.28 2.42
N CYS A 305 2.06 -11.76 1.66
CA CYS A 305 1.84 -10.68 0.72
C CYS A 305 2.53 -11.01 -0.60
N ALA A 306 1.78 -11.01 -1.68
CA ALA A 306 2.30 -11.03 -3.05
C ALA A 306 2.10 -9.65 -3.66
N CYS A 307 3.14 -9.10 -4.30
CA CYS A 307 3.08 -7.80 -4.96
C CYS A 307 3.63 -7.93 -6.38
N GLY A 308 2.85 -7.44 -7.37
CA GLY A 308 3.19 -7.38 -8.78
C GLY A 308 3.12 -5.96 -9.32
#